data_ed2ff0f2c77643c4a5ce9c5ea67a41f6
#
_entry.id   ed2ff0f2c77643c4a5ce9c5ea67a41f6
#
_cell.length_a   1.000
_cell.length_b   1.000
_cell.length_c   1.000
_cell.angle_alpha   90.00
_cell.angle_beta   90.00
_cell.angle_gamma   90.00
#
_symmetry.space_group_name_H-M   'P 1'
#
loop_
_entity.id
_entity.type
_entity.pdbx_description
1 polymer ?
#
loop_
_entity_poly.entity_id
_entity_poly.type
_entity_poly.pdbx_seq_one_letter_code
_entity_poly.pdbx_strand_id
1 'polypeptide(L)'
;MCLHCHFSSGHRLPERARRAFLLAAGAGLAAPALAQVSVGAPSAARSLVPAEDLEQAGAQQYAQLLAQAKQKGALAPDSNPQLRRLRAIAARIIPFAPQWNPRAAQWKWEVNLIGSKQINAFCMPG
;
A
#
# COMPACT_ATOMS: atom_id res chain seq x y z
N MET A 1 -9.43 -13.59 54.22
CA MET A 1 -10.74 -12.97 53.88
C MET A 1 -10.99 -13.25 52.41
N CYS A 2 -11.75 -14.33 52.11
CA CYS A 2 -12.04 -14.74 50.75
C CYS A 2 -13.34 -14.10 50.28
N LEU A 3 -13.31 -13.20 49.30
CA LEU A 3 -14.49 -12.66 48.63
C LEU A 3 -14.98 -13.71 47.63
N HIS A 4 -16.07 -14.34 47.95
CA HIS A 4 -16.81 -15.27 47.10
C HIS A 4 -17.59 -14.46 46.06
N CYS A 5 -17.14 -14.46 44.81
CA CYS A 5 -17.92 -13.91 43.69
C CYS A 5 -19.03 -14.91 43.35
N HIS A 6 -20.25 -14.59 43.72
CA HIS A 6 -21.45 -15.27 43.26
C HIS A 6 -21.67 -14.96 41.76
N PHE A 7 -21.38 -15.93 40.92
CA PHE A 7 -21.73 -15.86 39.51
C PHE A 7 -23.22 -16.17 39.37
N SER A 8 -24.00 -15.09 39.24
CA SER A 8 -25.46 -15.18 39.05
C SER A 8 -25.77 -15.82 37.69
N SER A 9 -26.64 -16.83 37.73
CA SER A 9 -27.14 -17.62 36.61
C SER A 9 -27.67 -16.71 35.50
N GLY A 10 -26.95 -16.66 34.34
CA GLY A 10 -27.36 -15.87 33.19
C GLY A 10 -28.70 -16.34 32.62
N HIS A 11 -29.67 -15.46 32.57
CA HIS A 11 -30.89 -15.62 31.82
C HIS A 11 -30.54 -15.94 30.33
N ARG A 12 -30.79 -17.18 29.90
CA ARG A 12 -30.66 -17.57 28.50
C ARG A 12 -31.78 -16.88 27.73
N LEU A 13 -31.41 -15.88 26.94
CA LEU A 13 -32.31 -15.26 25.96
C LEU A 13 -32.89 -16.34 25.03
N PRO A 14 -34.19 -16.28 24.70
CA PRO A 14 -34.81 -17.23 23.78
C PRO A 14 -34.08 -17.20 22.44
N GLU A 15 -33.94 -18.39 21.81
CA GLU A 15 -33.14 -18.56 20.56
C GLU A 15 -33.54 -17.59 19.45
N ARG A 16 -34.80 -17.19 19.40
CA ARG A 16 -35.30 -16.19 18.43
C ARG A 16 -34.69 -14.80 18.63
N ALA A 17 -34.48 -14.40 19.89
CA ALA A 17 -33.83 -13.12 20.21
C ALA A 17 -32.34 -13.13 19.87
N ARG A 18 -31.64 -14.26 20.04
CA ARG A 18 -30.24 -14.44 19.64
C ARG A 18 -30.08 -14.37 18.13
N ARG A 19 -30.97 -15.03 17.36
CA ARG A 19 -30.96 -15.00 15.89
C ARG A 19 -31.25 -13.58 15.37
N ALA A 20 -32.22 -12.89 15.95
CA ALA A 20 -32.54 -11.50 15.60
C ALA A 20 -31.35 -10.55 15.87
N PHE A 21 -30.64 -10.74 16.98
CA PHE A 21 -29.45 -9.93 17.31
C PHE A 21 -28.30 -10.18 16.36
N LEU A 22 -28.04 -11.44 15.98
CA LEU A 22 -26.98 -11.79 15.01
C LEU A 22 -27.30 -11.28 13.61
N LEU A 23 -28.58 -11.29 13.19
CA LEU A 23 -28.98 -10.73 11.91
C LEU A 23 -28.90 -9.19 11.90
N ALA A 24 -29.27 -8.52 13.00
CA ALA A 24 -29.16 -7.07 13.14
C ALA A 24 -27.67 -6.61 13.21
N ALA A 25 -26.82 -7.34 13.91
CA ALA A 25 -25.38 -7.06 13.97
C ALA A 25 -24.68 -7.32 12.61
N GLY A 26 -25.13 -8.33 11.85
CA GLY A 26 -24.58 -8.63 10.53
C GLY A 26 -24.92 -7.58 9.47
N ALA A 27 -26.10 -6.97 9.54
CA ALA A 27 -26.54 -5.94 8.60
C ALA A 27 -25.80 -4.59 8.78
N GLY A 28 -25.29 -4.31 9.97
CA GLY A 28 -24.54 -3.07 10.27
C GLY A 28 -23.10 -3.06 9.79
N LEU A 29 -22.52 -4.21 9.44
CA LEU A 29 -21.09 -4.33 9.04
C LEU A 29 -20.86 -4.24 7.53
N ALA A 30 -21.90 -4.09 6.71
CA ALA A 30 -21.80 -3.98 5.27
C ALA A 30 -21.68 -2.52 4.76
N ALA A 31 -21.33 -1.57 5.62
CA ALA A 31 -20.95 -0.24 5.12
C ALA A 31 -19.63 -0.39 4.35
N PRO A 32 -19.55 0.03 3.07
CA PRO A 32 -18.30 0.07 2.37
C PRO A 32 -17.36 0.98 3.17
N ALA A 33 -16.27 0.41 3.69
CA ALA A 33 -15.21 1.18 4.32
C ALA A 33 -14.54 2.01 3.21
N LEU A 34 -15.07 3.20 2.95
CA LEU A 34 -14.42 4.20 2.12
C LEU A 34 -13.26 4.78 2.94
N ALA A 35 -12.21 3.98 3.11
CA ALA A 35 -10.95 4.43 3.67
C ALA A 35 -10.23 5.29 2.60
N GLN A 36 -10.83 6.43 2.24
CA GLN A 36 -10.13 7.45 1.48
C GLN A 36 -9.28 8.26 2.47
N VAL A 37 -7.98 7.99 2.45
CA VAL A 37 -7.02 8.89 3.10
C VAL A 37 -7.04 10.19 2.30
N SER A 38 -7.57 11.26 2.90
CA SER A 38 -7.48 12.59 2.32
C SER A 38 -6.00 13.02 2.32
N VAL A 39 -5.37 12.93 1.14
CA VAL A 39 -4.05 13.49 0.94
C VAL A 39 -4.23 15.01 0.83
N GLY A 40 -3.70 15.77 1.78
CA GLY A 40 -3.80 17.23 1.80
C GLY A 40 -3.30 17.87 0.49
N ALA A 41 -3.72 19.11 0.24
CA ALA A 41 -3.29 19.86 -0.93
C ALA A 41 -1.74 19.90 -1.04
N PRO A 42 -1.18 19.83 -2.25
CA PRO A 42 0.27 19.94 -2.46
C PRO A 42 0.82 21.23 -1.83
N SER A 43 1.95 21.14 -1.13
CA SER A 43 2.57 22.33 -0.53
C SER A 43 3.01 23.31 -1.61
N ALA A 44 2.95 24.63 -1.33
CA ALA A 44 3.41 25.68 -2.23
C ALA A 44 4.90 25.51 -2.61
N ALA A 45 5.71 24.91 -1.75
CA ALA A 45 7.12 24.61 -2.03
C ALA A 45 7.32 23.66 -3.21
N ARG A 46 6.31 22.87 -3.59
CA ARG A 46 6.36 22.00 -4.77
C ARG A 46 6.47 22.75 -6.10
N SER A 47 6.04 24.02 -6.14
CA SER A 47 6.12 24.86 -7.34
C SER A 47 7.50 25.47 -7.57
N LEU A 48 8.44 25.34 -6.63
CA LEU A 48 9.79 25.90 -6.72
C LEU A 48 10.72 25.07 -7.61
N VAL A 49 10.43 23.79 -7.82
CA VAL A 49 11.24 22.91 -8.69
C VAL A 49 10.34 22.38 -9.81
N PRO A 50 10.70 22.59 -11.08
CA PRO A 50 9.98 22.03 -12.21
C PRO A 50 9.86 20.50 -12.08
N ALA A 51 8.68 19.95 -12.41
CA ALA A 51 8.45 18.51 -12.28
C ALA A 51 9.35 17.71 -13.21
N GLU A 52 9.66 18.26 -14.37
CA GLU A 52 10.55 17.69 -15.38
C GLU A 52 11.97 17.47 -14.83
N ASP A 53 12.50 18.45 -14.09
CA ASP A 53 13.84 18.36 -13.50
C ASP A 53 13.89 17.27 -12.43
N LEU A 54 12.82 17.13 -11.64
CA LEU A 54 12.71 16.05 -10.66
C LEU A 54 12.61 14.68 -11.32
N GLU A 55 11.84 14.55 -12.39
CA GLU A 55 11.69 13.31 -13.15
C GLU A 55 13.02 12.90 -13.81
N GLN A 56 13.73 13.87 -14.41
CA GLN A 56 15.03 13.63 -15.01
C GLN A 56 16.08 13.21 -13.95
N ALA A 57 16.14 13.93 -12.83
CA ALA A 57 17.04 13.58 -11.73
C ALA A 57 16.70 12.20 -11.14
N GLY A 58 15.42 11.89 -10.98
CA GLY A 58 14.93 10.59 -10.54
C GLY A 58 15.37 9.46 -11.47
N ALA A 59 15.20 9.64 -12.79
CA ALA A 59 15.60 8.66 -13.77
C ALA A 59 17.13 8.41 -13.77
N GLN A 60 17.93 9.47 -13.65
CA GLN A 60 19.39 9.36 -13.56
C GLN A 60 19.83 8.61 -12.28
N GLN A 61 19.25 8.97 -11.14
CA GLN A 61 19.54 8.33 -9.87
C GLN A 61 19.12 6.85 -9.88
N TYR A 62 17.99 6.54 -10.48
CA TYR A 62 17.51 5.16 -10.63
C TYR A 62 18.45 4.32 -11.49
N ALA A 63 18.89 4.84 -12.64
CA ALA A 63 19.86 4.17 -13.50
C ALA A 63 21.18 3.87 -12.78
N GLN A 64 21.71 4.83 -12.00
CA GLN A 64 22.90 4.64 -11.19
C GLN A 64 22.73 3.56 -10.13
N LEU A 65 21.58 3.55 -9.46
CA LEU A 65 21.26 2.56 -8.43
C LEU A 65 21.17 1.15 -9.02
N LEU A 66 20.54 0.99 -10.18
CA LEU A 66 20.48 -0.30 -10.87
C LEU A 66 21.86 -0.77 -11.33
N ALA A 67 22.70 0.13 -11.85
CA ALA A 67 24.07 -0.18 -12.23
C ALA A 67 24.88 -0.69 -11.04
N GLN A 68 24.79 -0.01 -9.90
CA GLN A 68 25.45 -0.43 -8.66
C GLN A 68 24.93 -1.78 -8.15
N ALA A 69 23.62 -2.00 -8.19
CA ALA A 69 23.01 -3.26 -7.77
C ALA A 69 23.47 -4.42 -8.68
N LYS A 70 23.57 -4.16 -9.99
CA LYS A 70 24.07 -5.13 -10.97
C LYS A 70 25.54 -5.48 -10.72
N GLN A 71 26.39 -4.49 -10.48
CA GLN A 71 27.81 -4.71 -10.18
C GLN A 71 28.00 -5.56 -8.91
N LYS A 72 27.13 -5.37 -7.91
CA LYS A 72 27.15 -6.15 -6.65
C LYS A 72 26.48 -7.52 -6.77
N GLY A 73 25.93 -7.88 -7.94
CA GLY A 73 25.14 -9.11 -8.10
C GLY A 73 23.85 -9.14 -7.30
N ALA A 74 23.38 -7.97 -6.85
CA ALA A 74 22.21 -7.84 -6.00
C ALA A 74 20.90 -7.59 -6.79
N LEU A 75 20.98 -7.29 -8.08
CA LEU A 75 19.80 -7.09 -8.93
C LEU A 75 19.17 -8.44 -9.27
N ALA A 76 17.89 -8.60 -8.93
CA ALA A 76 17.16 -9.83 -9.24
C ALA A 76 16.96 -9.99 -10.76
N PRO A 77 17.20 -11.18 -11.33
CA PRO A 77 16.92 -11.44 -12.72
C PRO A 77 15.41 -11.49 -12.99
N ASP A 78 14.98 -11.28 -14.24
CA ASP A 78 13.57 -11.28 -14.64
C ASP A 78 12.86 -12.61 -14.34
N SER A 79 13.61 -13.69 -14.30
CA SER A 79 13.10 -15.03 -13.92
C SER A 79 12.75 -15.16 -12.43
N ASN A 80 13.17 -14.21 -11.59
CA ASN A 80 12.92 -14.27 -10.15
C ASN A 80 11.41 -14.24 -9.83
N PRO A 81 10.88 -15.23 -9.10
CA PRO A 81 9.43 -15.32 -8.84
C PRO A 81 8.91 -14.16 -7.98
N GLN A 82 9.71 -13.63 -7.07
CA GLN A 82 9.33 -12.47 -6.24
C GLN A 82 9.24 -11.20 -7.08
N LEU A 83 10.19 -10.98 -8.01
CA LEU A 83 10.15 -9.85 -8.94
C LEU A 83 8.92 -9.92 -9.84
N ARG A 84 8.60 -11.10 -10.38
CA ARG A 84 7.39 -11.30 -11.19
C ARG A 84 6.12 -11.00 -10.41
N ARG A 85 6.03 -11.48 -9.15
CA ARG A 85 4.92 -11.17 -8.25
C ARG A 85 4.80 -9.66 -7.98
N LEU A 86 5.92 -8.99 -7.72
CA LEU A 86 5.97 -7.55 -7.48
C LEU A 86 5.48 -6.77 -8.71
N ARG A 87 5.95 -7.11 -9.91
CA ARG A 87 5.51 -6.50 -11.17
C ARG A 87 4.01 -6.72 -11.42
N ALA A 88 3.49 -7.91 -11.12
CA ALA A 88 2.06 -8.19 -11.25
C ALA A 88 1.20 -7.34 -10.29
N ILE A 89 1.68 -7.08 -9.07
CA ILE A 89 1.02 -6.18 -8.13
C ILE A 89 1.10 -4.73 -8.63
N ALA A 90 2.27 -4.28 -9.06
CA ALA A 90 2.48 -2.93 -9.59
C ALA A 90 1.57 -2.65 -10.80
N ALA A 91 1.46 -3.59 -11.74
CA ALA A 91 0.59 -3.48 -12.91
C ALA A 91 -0.90 -3.29 -12.55
N ARG A 92 -1.33 -3.73 -11.37
CA ARG A 92 -2.71 -3.51 -10.87
C ARG A 92 -2.88 -2.17 -10.19
N ILE A 93 -1.81 -1.55 -9.69
CA ILE A 93 -1.84 -0.28 -8.93
C ILE A 93 -1.57 0.90 -9.87
N ILE A 94 -0.62 0.77 -10.80
CA ILE A 94 -0.20 1.84 -11.71
C ILE A 94 -1.36 2.54 -12.45
N PRO A 95 -2.41 1.84 -12.94
CA PRO A 95 -3.53 2.50 -13.63
C PRO A 95 -4.29 3.53 -12.79
N PHE A 96 -4.16 3.47 -11.47
CA PHE A 96 -4.79 4.43 -10.55
C PHE A 96 -3.90 5.65 -10.25
N ALA A 97 -2.60 5.61 -10.59
CA ALA A 97 -1.66 6.69 -10.30
C ALA A 97 -2.05 8.05 -10.93
N PRO A 98 -2.62 8.12 -12.15
CA PRO A 98 -3.04 9.39 -12.75
C PRO A 98 -4.11 10.15 -11.97
N GLN A 99 -4.89 9.47 -11.12
CA GLN A 99 -5.90 10.12 -10.26
C GLN A 99 -5.24 11.06 -9.24
N TRP A 100 -4.00 10.75 -8.83
CA TRP A 100 -3.24 11.52 -7.85
C TRP A 100 -2.23 12.46 -8.51
N ASN A 101 -1.67 12.06 -9.65
CA ASN A 101 -0.76 12.87 -10.44
C ASN A 101 -0.98 12.60 -11.94
N PRO A 102 -1.59 13.56 -12.67
CA PRO A 102 -1.86 13.40 -14.10
C PRO A 102 -0.62 13.07 -14.96
N ARG A 103 0.57 13.53 -14.54
CA ARG A 103 1.85 13.25 -15.22
C ARG A 103 2.19 11.76 -15.19
N ALA A 104 1.71 11.02 -14.20
CA ALA A 104 1.97 9.59 -14.04
C ALA A 104 1.47 8.75 -15.23
N ALA A 105 0.54 9.27 -16.03
CA ALA A 105 0.09 8.64 -17.27
C ALA A 105 1.17 8.57 -18.36
N GLN A 106 2.17 9.46 -18.29
CA GLN A 106 3.26 9.56 -19.27
C GLN A 106 4.55 8.89 -18.78
N TRP A 107 4.62 8.47 -17.51
CA TRP A 107 5.82 7.87 -16.95
C TRP A 107 6.08 6.47 -17.50
N LYS A 108 7.34 6.15 -17.71
CA LYS A 108 7.80 4.81 -18.07
C LYS A 108 8.03 3.99 -16.82
N TRP A 109 6.96 3.44 -16.29
CA TRP A 109 7.00 2.66 -15.05
C TRP A 109 7.93 1.46 -15.16
N GLU A 110 8.89 1.38 -14.26
CA GLU A 110 9.82 0.28 -14.13
C GLU A 110 9.84 -0.24 -12.70
N VAL A 111 9.88 -1.56 -12.53
CA VAL A 111 9.87 -2.21 -11.21
C VAL A 111 10.99 -3.23 -11.16
N ASN A 112 11.92 -3.02 -10.23
CA ASN A 112 13.06 -3.90 -10.00
C ASN A 112 13.14 -4.32 -8.52
N LEU A 113 13.78 -5.45 -8.26
CA LEU A 113 14.01 -5.99 -6.93
C LEU A 113 15.52 -6.08 -6.68
N ILE A 114 15.95 -5.46 -5.58
CA ILE A 114 17.35 -5.45 -5.17
C ILE A 114 17.49 -6.26 -3.88
N GLY A 115 18.36 -7.24 -3.86
CA GLY A 115 18.68 -8.03 -2.68
C GLY A 115 19.39 -7.19 -1.63
N SER A 116 18.80 -7.08 -0.44
CA SER A 116 19.34 -6.35 0.70
C SER A 116 19.02 -7.06 2.01
N LYS A 117 19.86 -6.85 3.02
CA LYS A 117 19.55 -7.28 4.40
C LYS A 117 18.49 -6.40 5.05
N GLN A 118 18.29 -5.19 4.54
CA GLN A 118 17.27 -4.25 5.02
C GLN A 118 16.03 -4.35 4.12
N ILE A 119 14.86 -4.41 4.74
CA ILE A 119 13.58 -4.33 4.02
C ILE A 119 13.31 -2.85 3.74
N ASN A 120 13.30 -2.47 2.47
CA ASN A 120 13.00 -1.12 2.04
C ASN A 120 12.29 -1.13 0.70
N ALA A 121 11.42 -0.14 0.47
CA ALA A 121 10.77 0.11 -0.80
C ALA A 121 10.66 1.61 -1.01
N PHE A 122 10.90 2.07 -2.22
CA PHE A 122 10.79 3.48 -2.59
C PHE A 122 10.34 3.63 -4.04
N CYS A 123 9.76 4.80 -4.36
CA CYS A 123 9.44 5.22 -5.71
C CYS A 123 10.26 6.46 -6.05
N MET A 124 10.65 6.57 -7.31
CA MET A 124 11.26 7.77 -7.88
C MET A 124 10.31 8.37 -8.91
N PRO A 125 10.27 9.70 -9.07
CA PRO A 125 9.48 10.35 -10.11
C PRO A 125 10.01 10.03 -11.50
N GLY A 126 9.15 10.00 -12.50
CA GLY A 126 9.50 9.74 -13.89
C GLY A 126 9.46 8.27 -14.25
#